data_6f1c11aa4833fdf3984ae28475ef7562
#
_entry.id   6f1c11aa4833fdf3984ae28475ef7562
#
_cell.length_a   1.000
_cell.length_b   1.000
_cell.length_c   1.000
_cell.angle_alpha   90.00
_cell.angle_beta   90.00
_cell.angle_gamma   90.00
#
_symmetry.space_group_name_H-M   'P 1'
#
loop_
_entity.id
_entity.type
_entity.pdbx_description
1 polymer ?
#
loop_
_entity_poly.entity_id
_entity_poly.type
_entity_poly.pdbx_seq_one_letter_code
_entity_poly.pdbx_strand_id
1 'polypeptide(L)'
;MVQRITNVTARQHMQRKRAPRITNVTARQYVQQKESFQGNNLFGEWRYGRYVVTSYGDHFPLFIWENGTWYENIEKITMTTSKHRTQTHPHEDTLPMTCKDMVVIMNHGIVGVAVGMAV
;
A
#
# COMPACT_ATOMS: atom_id res chain seq x y z
N MET A 1 16.72 28.12 -7.15
CA MET A 1 16.92 27.02 -6.20
C MET A 1 15.68 26.72 -5.42
N VAL A 2 15.12 27.72 -4.75
CA VAL A 2 13.87 27.53 -4.03
C VAL A 2 12.76 27.09 -4.97
N GLN A 3 12.68 27.65 -6.16
CA GLN A 3 11.68 27.28 -7.15
C GLN A 3 11.79 25.80 -7.54
N ARG A 4 13.02 25.30 -7.66
CA ARG A 4 13.24 23.90 -8.03
C ARG A 4 12.69 22.97 -6.95
N ILE A 5 12.94 23.30 -5.69
CA ILE A 5 12.44 22.50 -4.57
C ILE A 5 10.91 22.54 -4.57
N THR A 6 10.34 23.72 -4.76
CA THR A 6 8.89 23.89 -4.81
C THR A 6 8.28 23.07 -5.95
N ASN A 7 8.93 23.08 -7.11
CA ASN A 7 8.45 22.32 -8.27
C ASN A 7 8.47 20.81 -8.00
N VAL A 8 9.50 20.32 -7.34
CA VAL A 8 9.59 18.90 -6.99
C VAL A 8 8.46 18.54 -6.04
N THR A 9 8.22 19.36 -5.02
CA THR A 9 7.14 19.12 -4.05
C THR A 9 5.78 19.14 -4.74
N ALA A 10 5.54 20.10 -5.60
CA ALA A 10 4.29 20.19 -6.35
C ALA A 10 4.09 18.98 -7.25
N ARG A 11 5.16 18.52 -7.90
CA ARG A 11 5.10 17.36 -8.77
C ARG A 11 4.75 16.09 -7.99
N GLN A 12 5.36 15.90 -6.83
CA GLN A 12 5.05 14.76 -5.98
C GLN A 12 3.60 14.79 -5.52
N HIS A 13 3.12 15.95 -5.13
CA HIS A 13 1.75 16.13 -4.71
C HIS A 13 0.77 15.84 -5.86
N MET A 14 1.08 16.30 -7.05
CA MET A 14 0.27 16.06 -8.24
C MET A 14 0.26 14.57 -8.61
N GLN A 15 1.37 13.88 -8.44
CA GLN A 15 1.43 12.44 -8.71
C GLN A 15 0.50 11.67 -7.80
N ARG A 16 0.39 12.05 -6.53
CA ARG A 16 -0.57 11.41 -5.62
C ARG A 16 -1.99 11.58 -6.11
N LYS A 17 -2.35 12.80 -6.53
CA LYS A 17 -3.70 13.10 -7.00
C LYS A 17 -4.01 12.45 -8.32
N ARG A 18 -2.97 12.19 -9.10
CA ARG A 18 -3.09 11.68 -10.47
C ARG A 18 -2.47 10.31 -10.62
N ALA A 19 -2.60 9.49 -9.59
CA ALA A 19 -2.16 8.12 -9.69
C ALA A 19 -2.79 7.49 -10.95
N PRO A 20 -2.00 6.83 -11.78
CA PRO A 20 -2.52 6.29 -13.04
C PRO A 20 -3.61 5.26 -12.77
N ARG A 21 -4.65 5.29 -13.60
CA ARG A 21 -5.68 4.27 -13.59
C ARG A 21 -5.20 3.11 -14.43
N ILE A 22 -5.25 1.92 -13.84
CA ILE A 22 -4.73 0.71 -14.47
C ILE A 22 -5.75 -0.41 -14.36
N THR A 23 -5.55 -1.49 -15.10
CA THR A 23 -6.30 -2.72 -14.88
C THR A 23 -5.64 -3.50 -13.75
N ASN A 24 -6.44 -4.24 -12.98
CA ASN A 24 -5.91 -4.97 -11.83
C ASN A 24 -4.85 -5.99 -12.24
N VAL A 25 -4.94 -6.54 -13.44
CA VAL A 25 -3.96 -7.55 -13.91
C VAL A 25 -2.56 -6.95 -14.13
N THR A 26 -2.45 -5.63 -14.23
CA THR A 26 -1.16 -4.97 -14.38
C THR A 26 -0.64 -4.38 -13.08
N ALA A 27 -1.36 -4.55 -11.98
CA ALA A 27 -1.03 -3.89 -10.72
C ALA A 27 0.32 -4.32 -10.14
N ARG A 28 0.71 -5.59 -10.32
CA ARG A 28 1.94 -6.11 -9.70
C ARG A 28 3.17 -5.29 -10.03
N GLN A 29 3.32 -4.85 -11.27
CA GLN A 29 4.51 -4.08 -11.65
C GLN A 29 4.57 -2.76 -10.88
N TYR A 30 3.44 -2.13 -10.62
CA TYR A 30 3.38 -0.91 -9.82
C TYR A 30 3.75 -1.20 -8.36
N VAL A 31 3.24 -2.29 -7.81
CA VAL A 31 3.55 -2.70 -6.43
C VAL A 31 5.05 -3.00 -6.29
N GLN A 32 5.62 -3.75 -7.23
CA GLN A 32 7.05 -4.08 -7.18
C GLN A 32 7.93 -2.85 -7.21
N GLN A 33 7.52 -1.82 -7.94
CA GLN A 33 8.25 -0.57 -8.03
C GLN A 33 7.80 0.45 -7.00
N LYS A 34 6.81 0.11 -6.19
CA LYS A 34 6.23 0.98 -5.17
C LYS A 34 5.74 2.29 -5.77
N GLU A 35 5.01 2.17 -6.86
CA GLU A 35 4.41 3.31 -7.56
C GLU A 35 2.91 3.39 -7.25
N SER A 36 2.40 4.61 -7.18
CA SER A 36 0.98 4.84 -6.93
C SER A 36 0.15 4.40 -8.13
N PHE A 37 -1.02 3.81 -7.86
CA PHE A 37 -1.94 3.40 -8.91
C PHE A 37 -3.38 3.35 -8.39
N GLN A 38 -4.32 3.40 -9.33
CA GLN A 38 -5.74 3.17 -9.08
C GLN A 38 -6.23 2.06 -10.00
N GLY A 39 -6.60 0.94 -9.42
CA GLY A 39 -7.28 -0.13 -10.14
C GLY A 39 -8.77 -0.12 -9.84
N ASN A 40 -9.43 -1.21 -10.15
CA ASN A 40 -10.84 -1.40 -9.84
C ASN A 40 -10.94 -1.92 -8.39
N ASN A 41 -11.31 -1.04 -7.46
CA ASN A 41 -11.36 -1.31 -6.02
C ASN A 41 -10.00 -1.80 -5.47
N LEU A 42 -8.92 -1.33 -6.07
CA LEU A 42 -7.56 -1.75 -5.74
C LEU A 42 -6.66 -0.54 -5.89
N PHE A 43 -5.92 -0.19 -4.83
CA PHE A 43 -5.18 1.06 -4.78
C PHE A 43 -3.79 0.83 -4.21
N GLY A 44 -2.82 1.57 -4.74
CA GLY A 44 -1.47 1.61 -4.17
C GLY A 44 -1.04 3.06 -3.99
N GLU A 45 -0.51 3.39 -2.82
CA GLU A 45 -0.05 4.74 -2.56
C GLU A 45 0.92 4.79 -1.38
N TRP A 46 1.68 5.88 -1.33
CA TRP A 46 2.55 6.17 -0.21
C TRP A 46 1.80 6.92 0.87
N ARG A 47 1.92 6.48 2.12
CA ARG A 47 1.33 7.14 3.29
C ARG A 47 2.34 7.14 4.42
N TYR A 48 2.67 8.30 4.93
CA TYR A 48 3.57 8.43 6.09
C TYR A 48 4.88 7.66 5.92
N GLY A 49 5.43 7.66 4.70
CA GLY A 49 6.67 6.97 4.40
C GLY A 49 6.54 5.46 4.20
N ARG A 50 5.34 4.94 4.14
CA ARG A 50 5.06 3.52 3.86
C ARG A 50 4.29 3.41 2.55
N TYR A 51 4.57 2.36 1.79
CA TYR A 51 3.80 2.07 0.58
C TYR A 51 2.70 1.08 0.94
N VAL A 52 1.46 1.44 0.63
CA VAL A 52 0.27 0.68 1.07
C VAL A 52 -0.56 0.29 -0.14
N VAL A 53 -0.94 -0.98 -0.20
CA VAL A 53 -1.87 -1.51 -1.19
C VAL A 53 -3.15 -1.90 -0.47
N THR A 54 -4.28 -1.34 -0.89
CA THR A 54 -5.58 -1.58 -0.25
C THR A 54 -6.58 -2.17 -1.23
N SER A 55 -7.50 -2.98 -0.71
CA SER A 55 -8.62 -3.55 -1.44
C SER A 55 -9.92 -2.96 -0.89
N TYR A 56 -10.70 -2.30 -1.74
CA TYR A 56 -11.95 -1.62 -1.40
C TYR A 56 -11.82 -0.41 -0.47
N GLY A 57 -10.63 -0.15 0.06
CA GLY A 57 -10.42 1.02 0.91
C GLY A 57 -9.51 0.74 2.09
N ASP A 58 -9.46 1.71 3.00
CA ASP A 58 -8.46 1.73 4.07
C ASP A 58 -8.67 0.67 5.14
N HIS A 59 -9.85 0.09 5.22
CA HIS A 59 -10.12 -0.92 6.24
C HIS A 59 -9.56 -2.30 5.87
N PHE A 60 -9.01 -2.45 4.66
CA PHE A 60 -8.41 -3.72 4.27
C PHE A 60 -7.09 -3.53 3.51
N PRO A 61 -6.00 -3.20 4.24
CA PRO A 61 -4.67 -3.18 3.62
C PRO A 61 -4.24 -4.60 3.27
N LEU A 62 -3.79 -4.78 2.03
CA LEU A 62 -3.30 -6.07 1.55
C LEU A 62 -1.81 -6.24 1.78
N PHE A 63 -1.03 -5.23 1.41
CA PHE A 63 0.42 -5.22 1.52
C PHE A 63 0.88 -3.86 2.00
N ILE A 64 1.90 -3.85 2.85
CA ILE A 64 2.57 -2.62 3.28
C ILE A 64 4.07 -2.85 3.21
N TRP A 65 4.78 -1.91 2.60
CA TRP A 65 6.23 -1.91 2.62
C TRP A 65 6.71 -0.80 3.55
N GLU A 66 7.55 -1.17 4.50
CA GLU A 66 8.15 -0.22 5.44
C GLU A 66 9.57 -0.67 5.76
N ASN A 67 10.53 0.25 5.56
CA ASN A 67 11.93 0.02 5.94
C ASN A 67 12.49 -1.32 5.45
N GLY A 68 12.23 -1.64 4.17
CA GLY A 68 12.77 -2.83 3.55
C GLY A 68 12.00 -4.10 3.80
N THR A 69 10.87 -4.04 4.49
CA THR A 69 10.06 -5.22 4.81
C THR A 69 8.67 -5.09 4.20
N TRP A 70 8.23 -6.16 3.54
CA TRP A 70 6.86 -6.30 3.10
C TRP A 70 6.04 -7.01 4.17
N TYR A 71 4.89 -6.45 4.51
CA TYR A 71 3.90 -7.07 5.39
C TYR A 71 2.71 -7.47 4.54
N GLU A 72 2.17 -8.64 4.79
CA GLU A 72 1.05 -9.19 4.03
C GLU A 72 -0.12 -9.53 4.93
N ASN A 73 -1.31 -9.05 4.56
CA ASN A 73 -2.54 -9.42 5.23
C ASN A 73 -2.92 -10.85 4.84
N ILE A 74 -2.94 -11.75 5.80
CA ILE A 74 -3.23 -13.17 5.55
C ILE A 74 -4.71 -13.49 5.71
N GLU A 75 -5.53 -12.55 6.16
CA GLU A 75 -6.95 -12.82 6.35
C GLU A 75 -7.66 -12.90 5.02
N LYS A 76 -8.61 -13.82 4.97
CA LYS A 76 -9.35 -14.13 3.76
C LYS A 76 -10.80 -13.74 4.00
N ILE A 77 -11.24 -12.66 3.37
CA ILE A 77 -12.59 -12.15 3.56
C ILE A 77 -13.50 -12.57 2.41
N THR A 78 -13.11 -12.27 1.17
CA THR A 78 -13.89 -12.60 -0.02
C THR A 78 -12.99 -13.15 -1.11
N MET A 79 -13.60 -13.80 -2.10
CA MET A 79 -12.87 -14.28 -3.27
C MET A 79 -12.24 -13.12 -4.04
N THR A 80 -12.95 -12.00 -4.15
CA THR A 80 -12.45 -10.81 -4.85
C THR A 80 -11.23 -10.25 -4.15
N THR A 81 -11.27 -10.14 -2.82
CA THR A 81 -10.12 -9.65 -2.04
C THR A 81 -8.93 -10.61 -2.18
N SER A 82 -9.17 -11.92 -2.17
CA SER A 82 -8.13 -12.91 -2.39
C SER A 82 -7.51 -12.77 -3.77
N LYS A 83 -8.32 -12.50 -4.78
CA LYS A 83 -7.85 -12.26 -6.14
C LYS A 83 -7.00 -10.99 -6.20
N HIS A 84 -7.44 -9.91 -5.55
CA HIS A 84 -6.67 -8.68 -5.46
C HIS A 84 -5.30 -8.92 -4.83
N ARG A 85 -5.26 -9.72 -3.75
CA ARG A 85 -4.00 -10.04 -3.08
C ARG A 85 -3.06 -10.78 -4.03
N THR A 86 -3.56 -11.76 -4.77
CA THR A 86 -2.76 -12.48 -5.75
C THR A 86 -2.24 -11.55 -6.84
N GLN A 87 -3.08 -10.65 -7.34
CA GLN A 87 -2.73 -9.74 -8.41
C GLN A 87 -1.68 -8.70 -8.00
N THR A 88 -1.61 -8.39 -6.71
CA THR A 88 -0.70 -7.35 -6.21
C THR A 88 0.48 -7.88 -5.43
N HIS A 89 0.59 -9.20 -5.26
CA HIS A 89 1.72 -9.77 -4.53
C HIS A 89 3.04 -9.33 -5.17
N PRO A 90 3.97 -8.77 -4.38
CA PRO A 90 5.21 -8.24 -4.94
C PRO A 90 6.19 -9.30 -5.42
N HIS A 91 5.92 -10.59 -5.18
CA HIS A 91 6.83 -11.70 -5.47
C HIS A 91 8.17 -11.56 -4.71
N GLU A 92 8.07 -11.07 -3.49
CA GLU A 92 9.16 -11.01 -2.53
C GLU A 92 8.68 -11.61 -1.23
N ASP A 93 9.59 -11.90 -0.33
CA ASP A 93 9.24 -12.42 0.98
C ASP A 93 8.36 -11.42 1.74
N THR A 94 7.33 -11.91 2.38
CA THR A 94 6.42 -11.08 3.17
C THR A 94 6.29 -11.65 4.57
N LEU A 95 6.03 -10.76 5.53
CA LEU A 95 5.69 -11.16 6.90
C LEU A 95 4.17 -11.17 7.06
N PRO A 96 3.60 -12.29 7.47
CA PRO A 96 2.14 -12.40 7.61
C PRO A 96 1.64 -11.60 8.81
N MET A 97 0.53 -10.89 8.61
CA MET A 97 -0.12 -10.09 9.65
C MET A 97 -1.62 -10.28 9.57
N THR A 98 -2.30 -10.08 10.70
CA THR A 98 -3.76 -9.99 10.71
C THR A 98 -4.20 -8.66 10.09
N CYS A 99 -5.45 -8.58 9.67
CA CYS A 99 -5.98 -7.33 9.13
C CYS A 99 -5.88 -6.19 10.16
N LYS A 100 -6.18 -6.49 11.42
CA LYS A 100 -6.09 -5.52 12.51
C LYS A 100 -4.67 -4.95 12.62
N ASP A 101 -3.66 -5.81 12.61
CA ASP A 101 -2.27 -5.37 12.67
C ASP A 101 -1.87 -4.59 11.43
N MET A 102 -2.36 -4.99 10.26
CA MET A 102 -2.10 -4.25 9.03
C MET A 102 -2.63 -2.82 9.09
N VAL A 103 -3.82 -2.61 9.66
CA VAL A 103 -4.37 -1.26 9.83
C VAL A 103 -3.50 -0.46 10.79
N VAL A 104 -3.01 -1.07 11.86
CA VAL A 104 -2.09 -0.41 12.79
C VAL A 104 -0.79 -0.01 12.07
N ILE A 105 -0.22 -0.92 11.29
CA ILE A 105 1.01 -0.63 10.53
C ILE A 105 0.77 0.51 9.55
N MET A 106 -0.34 0.50 8.85
CA MET A 106 -0.68 1.54 7.88
C MET A 106 -0.68 2.93 8.52
N ASN A 107 -1.23 3.04 9.73
CA ASN A 107 -1.41 4.33 10.40
C ASN A 107 -0.24 4.72 11.29
N HIS A 108 0.47 3.76 11.87
CA HIS A 108 1.47 4.02 12.92
C HIS A 108 2.81 3.33 12.67
N GLY A 109 2.93 2.51 11.62
CA GLY A 109 4.12 1.70 11.39
C GLY A 109 4.14 0.43 12.23
N ILE A 110 5.13 -0.43 11.98
CA ILE A 110 5.27 -1.70 12.70
C ILE A 110 5.48 -1.47 14.21
N VAL A 111 6.03 -0.33 14.58
CA VAL A 111 6.21 0.01 16.00
C VAL A 111 4.87 0.05 16.73
N GLY A 112 3.80 0.43 16.05
CA GLY A 112 2.46 0.44 16.64
C GLY A 112 2.01 -0.95 17.06
N VAL A 113 2.31 -1.96 16.26
CA VAL A 113 2.01 -3.35 16.62
C VAL A 113 2.84 -3.78 17.82
N ALA A 114 4.12 -3.44 17.82
CA ALA A 114 5.02 -3.81 18.92
C ALA A 114 4.61 -3.23 20.27
N VAL A 115 4.01 -2.04 20.28
CA VAL A 115 3.56 -1.40 21.53
C VAL A 115 2.09 -1.65 21.83
N GLY A 116 1.41 -2.46 21.02
CA GLY A 116 0.03 -2.83 21.29
C GLY A 116 -1.00 -1.75 21.00
N MET A 117 -0.75 -0.86 20.05
CA MET A 117 -1.70 0.18 19.68
C MET A 117 -2.99 -0.41 19.15
N ALA A 118 -4.10 0.26 19.42
CA ALA A 118 -5.39 -0.12 18.87
C ALA A 118 -5.54 0.41 17.44
N VAL A 119 -6.41 -0.23 16.70
CA VAL A 119 -6.74 0.15 15.33
C VAL A 119 -7.45 1.50 15.28
#